data_1dfa281c95b0633aa7e122b8e3f3ab26
#
_entry.id   1dfa281c95b0633aa7e122b8e3f3ab26
#
_cell.length_a   1.000
_cell.length_b   1.000
_cell.length_c   1.000
_cell.angle_alpha   90.00
_cell.angle_beta   90.00
_cell.angle_gamma   90.00
#
_symmetry.space_group_name_H-M   'P 1'
#
loop_
_entity.id
_entity.type
_entity.pdbx_description
1 polymer ?
#
loop_
_entity_poly.entity_id
_entity_poly.type
_entity_poly.pdbx_seq_one_letter_code
_entity_poly.pdbx_strand_id
1 'polypeptide(L)'
;MTRSKRIYVLDTNILMHDPTALFKFEEHDVFIPMMVLEELDNGKKGHSESSRNARQVSRFLNELVESHGNRDIAEGISLAQPKGLNLRAEQSVGKLYFQLKQVEAGKRFGTVLPDNLILGSILQLKEDNPGVPVVLVSKDINLRIKASICGVAAEDYENDRAIDDFNLLFTGVRELETDFWERHQG
;
A
#
# COMPACT_ATOMS: atom_id res chain seq x y z
N MET A 1 -5.87 -4.94 -24.89
CA MET A 1 -6.91 -5.26 -23.89
C MET A 1 -6.74 -4.29 -22.75
N THR A 2 -7.64 -3.34 -22.58
CA THR A 2 -7.65 -2.44 -21.42
C THR A 2 -7.93 -3.29 -20.17
N ARG A 3 -6.95 -3.37 -19.27
CA ARG A 3 -7.16 -4.02 -17.96
C ARG A 3 -8.32 -3.30 -17.25
N SER A 4 -9.30 -4.04 -16.80
CA SER A 4 -10.41 -3.50 -16.02
C SER A 4 -9.85 -2.86 -14.75
N LYS A 5 -10.21 -1.61 -14.47
CA LYS A 5 -9.80 -0.89 -13.26
C LYS A 5 -10.27 -1.67 -12.01
N ARG A 6 -9.40 -1.79 -11.00
CA ARG A 6 -9.66 -2.50 -9.74
C ARG A 6 -9.57 -1.53 -8.57
N ILE A 7 -10.10 -1.94 -7.43
CA ILE A 7 -9.88 -1.27 -6.15
C ILE A 7 -9.10 -2.23 -5.25
N TYR A 8 -7.91 -1.83 -4.85
CA TYR A 8 -7.07 -2.57 -3.92
C TYR A 8 -7.26 -2.04 -2.51
N VAL A 9 -7.65 -2.91 -1.59
CA VAL A 9 -7.78 -2.59 -0.17
C VAL A 9 -6.50 -3.03 0.52
N LEU A 10 -5.76 -2.08 1.08
CA LEU A 10 -4.47 -2.35 1.71
C LEU A 10 -4.66 -2.61 3.20
N ASP A 11 -4.05 -3.67 3.66
CA ASP A 11 -3.91 -3.99 5.08
C ASP A 11 -2.72 -3.23 5.69
N THR A 12 -2.76 -3.01 6.99
CA THR A 12 -1.75 -2.28 7.77
C THR A 12 -0.36 -2.86 7.60
N ASN A 13 -0.25 -4.20 7.58
CA ASN A 13 1.04 -4.89 7.49
C ASN A 13 1.78 -4.59 6.17
N ILE A 14 1.05 -4.33 5.08
CA ILE A 14 1.64 -3.92 3.79
C ILE A 14 2.32 -2.57 3.95
N LEU A 15 1.59 -1.60 4.49
CA LEU A 15 2.06 -0.22 4.65
C LEU A 15 3.20 -0.11 5.67
N MET A 16 3.16 -0.92 6.73
CA MET A 16 4.25 -0.98 7.73
C MET A 16 5.49 -1.73 7.21
N HIS A 17 5.33 -2.57 6.19
CA HIS A 17 6.45 -3.23 5.51
C HIS A 17 7.05 -2.33 4.42
N ASP A 18 6.20 -1.72 3.60
CA ASP A 18 6.59 -0.88 2.48
C ASP A 18 5.73 0.40 2.40
N PRO A 19 6.22 1.53 2.91
CA PRO A 19 5.49 2.79 2.87
C PRO A 19 5.15 3.27 1.46
N THR A 20 5.92 2.82 0.45
CA THR A 20 5.72 3.20 -0.94
C THR A 20 4.66 2.37 -1.65
N ALA A 21 4.12 1.35 -0.99
CA ALA A 21 3.07 0.49 -1.54
C ALA A 21 1.86 1.29 -2.04
N LEU A 22 1.51 2.41 -1.40
CA LEU A 22 0.44 3.31 -1.83
C LEU A 22 0.54 3.70 -3.32
N PHE A 23 1.75 3.78 -3.87
CA PHE A 23 2.02 4.30 -5.21
C PHE A 23 2.33 3.20 -6.25
N LYS A 24 2.14 1.92 -5.91
CA LYS A 24 2.55 0.80 -6.76
C LYS A 24 1.42 0.11 -7.50
N PHE A 25 0.20 0.62 -7.38
CA PHE A 25 -0.98 0.01 -8.00
C PHE A 25 -1.37 0.63 -9.34
N GLU A 26 -0.47 1.41 -9.94
CA GLU A 26 -0.59 1.98 -11.30
C GLU A 26 -1.92 2.74 -11.49
N GLU A 27 -2.71 2.37 -12.52
CA GLU A 27 -4.01 2.98 -12.83
C GLU A 27 -5.14 2.57 -11.87
N HIS A 28 -4.87 1.63 -10.97
CA HIS A 28 -5.87 1.09 -10.05
C HIS A 28 -6.08 1.98 -8.82
N ASP A 29 -7.27 1.93 -8.26
CA ASP A 29 -7.58 2.68 -7.05
C ASP A 29 -7.13 1.93 -5.80
N VAL A 30 -6.76 2.69 -4.78
CA VAL A 30 -6.40 2.19 -3.45
C VAL A 30 -7.45 2.65 -2.44
N PHE A 31 -7.89 1.75 -1.59
CA PHE A 31 -8.82 2.03 -0.50
C PHE A 31 -8.17 1.70 0.84
N ILE A 32 -8.25 2.64 1.77
CA ILE A 32 -7.72 2.48 3.13
C ILE A 32 -8.89 2.43 4.13
N PRO A 33 -9.13 1.27 4.78
CA PRO A 33 -10.08 1.15 5.87
C PRO A 33 -9.71 2.05 7.05
N MET A 34 -10.69 2.51 7.81
CA MET A 34 -10.45 3.33 9.01
C MET A 34 -9.61 2.57 10.03
N MET A 35 -9.85 1.27 10.19
CA MET A 35 -9.07 0.41 11.11
C MET A 35 -7.56 0.44 10.78
N VAL A 36 -7.22 0.49 9.50
CA VAL A 36 -5.81 0.58 9.06
C VAL A 36 -5.18 1.89 9.51
N LEU A 37 -5.90 3.01 9.45
CA LEU A 37 -5.40 4.31 9.96
C LEU A 37 -5.18 4.27 11.47
N GLU A 38 -6.08 3.65 12.23
CA GLU A 38 -5.97 3.49 13.69
C GLU A 38 -4.75 2.62 14.05
N GLU A 39 -4.54 1.51 13.33
CA GLU A 39 -3.39 0.64 13.53
C GLU A 39 -2.07 1.32 13.16
N LEU A 40 -2.04 2.10 12.07
CA LEU A 40 -0.88 2.91 11.71
C LEU A 40 -0.55 3.93 12.81
N ASP A 41 -1.56 4.58 13.40
CA ASP A 41 -1.35 5.53 14.50
C ASP A 41 -0.74 4.85 15.73
N ASN A 42 -1.26 3.70 16.10
CA ASN A 42 -0.72 2.88 17.18
C ASN A 42 0.70 2.39 16.87
N GLY A 43 0.98 2.03 15.62
CA GLY A 43 2.27 1.53 15.13
C GLY A 43 3.39 2.57 15.11
N LYS A 44 3.10 3.87 15.19
CA LYS A 44 4.11 4.95 15.19
C LYS A 44 5.03 4.95 16.41
N LYS A 45 4.62 4.27 17.48
CA LYS A 45 5.35 4.26 18.77
C LYS A 45 6.59 3.39 18.67
N GLY A 46 7.73 3.88 19.19
CA GLY A 46 8.99 3.14 19.23
C GLY A 46 9.96 3.47 18.10
N HIS A 47 11.03 2.66 18.02
CA HIS A 47 12.16 2.88 17.11
C HIS A 47 12.36 1.75 16.08
N SER A 48 11.45 0.78 16.03
CA SER A 48 11.49 -0.30 15.06
C SER A 48 11.37 0.22 13.62
N GLU A 49 11.75 -0.58 12.65
CA GLU A 49 11.58 -0.28 11.24
C GLU A 49 10.10 -0.08 10.90
N SER A 50 9.23 -0.96 11.38
CA SER A 50 7.78 -0.83 11.17
C SER A 50 7.22 0.48 11.75
N SER A 51 7.73 0.94 12.92
CA SER A 51 7.32 2.23 13.48
C SER A 51 7.80 3.43 12.65
N ARG A 52 9.00 3.33 12.04
CA ARG A 52 9.47 4.35 11.09
C ARG A 52 8.61 4.36 9.83
N ASN A 53 8.27 3.18 9.32
CA ASN A 53 7.42 3.01 8.15
C ASN A 53 6.01 3.55 8.40
N ALA A 54 5.39 3.25 9.56
CA ALA A 54 4.10 3.80 9.94
C ALA A 54 4.10 5.34 9.96
N ARG A 55 5.16 5.96 10.47
CA ARG A 55 5.33 7.43 10.40
C ARG A 55 5.48 7.93 8.97
N GLN A 56 6.21 7.22 8.13
CA GLN A 56 6.41 7.60 6.74
C GLN A 56 5.11 7.51 5.93
N VAL A 57 4.33 6.42 6.10
CA VAL A 57 3.00 6.29 5.49
C VAL A 57 2.10 7.46 5.90
N SER A 58 2.07 7.78 7.19
CA SER A 58 1.24 8.88 7.68
C SER A 58 1.64 10.23 7.07
N ARG A 59 2.93 10.46 6.80
CA ARG A 59 3.40 11.66 6.09
C ARG A 59 2.90 11.66 4.64
N PHE A 60 3.04 10.54 3.92
CA PHE A 60 2.54 10.43 2.55
C PHE A 60 1.03 10.67 2.47
N LEU A 61 0.26 10.06 3.38
CA LEU A 61 -1.19 10.28 3.43
C LEU A 61 -1.52 11.76 3.70
N ASN A 62 -0.82 12.41 4.63
CA ASN A 62 -1.01 13.82 4.92
C ASN A 62 -0.67 14.71 3.70
N GLU A 63 0.46 14.47 3.05
CA GLU A 63 0.87 15.20 1.83
C GLU A 63 -0.16 15.04 0.71
N LEU A 64 -0.71 13.84 0.52
CA LEU A 64 -1.76 13.58 -0.46
C LEU A 64 -3.04 14.35 -0.12
N VAL A 65 -3.48 14.33 1.14
CA VAL A 65 -4.65 15.10 1.60
C VAL A 65 -4.45 16.61 1.42
N GLU A 66 -3.29 17.13 1.81
CA GLU A 66 -2.96 18.55 1.63
C GLU A 66 -2.92 18.95 0.14
N SER A 67 -2.36 18.10 -0.72
CA SER A 67 -2.30 18.36 -2.17
C SER A 67 -3.67 18.34 -2.83
N HIS A 68 -4.64 17.63 -2.25
CA HIS A 68 -6.02 17.59 -2.71
C HIS A 68 -6.73 18.92 -2.48
N GLY A 69 -6.31 19.68 -1.47
CA GLY A 69 -6.84 21.01 -1.14
C GLY A 69 -8.27 20.93 -0.60
N ASN A 70 -9.11 21.89 -1.00
CA ASN A 70 -10.49 22.01 -0.52
C ASN A 70 -11.51 21.14 -1.29
N ARG A 71 -11.07 20.17 -2.09
CA ARG A 71 -11.97 19.26 -2.81
C ARG A 71 -12.56 18.24 -1.85
N ASP A 72 -13.70 17.68 -2.23
CA ASP A 72 -14.30 16.59 -1.43
C ASP A 72 -13.41 15.33 -1.48
N ILE A 73 -12.98 14.87 -0.32
CA ILE A 73 -12.18 13.64 -0.18
C ILE A 73 -12.94 12.42 -0.72
N ALA A 74 -14.28 12.46 -0.72
CA ALA A 74 -15.10 11.40 -1.29
C ALA A 74 -14.91 11.20 -2.80
N GLU A 75 -14.43 12.22 -3.52
CA GLU A 75 -14.11 12.11 -4.95
C GLU A 75 -12.82 11.33 -5.23
N GLY A 76 -12.08 10.98 -4.19
CA GLY A 76 -10.80 10.29 -4.25
C GLY A 76 -9.63 11.22 -4.58
N ILE A 77 -8.52 11.00 -3.88
CA ILE A 77 -7.28 11.77 -3.96
C ILE A 77 -6.37 11.13 -5.00
N SER A 78 -5.83 11.91 -5.94
CA SER A 78 -4.87 11.38 -6.93
C SER A 78 -3.63 10.80 -6.24
N LEU A 79 -3.26 9.57 -6.60
CA LEU A 79 -2.04 8.90 -6.13
C LEU A 79 -0.79 9.35 -6.90
N ALA A 80 -0.76 10.62 -7.34
CA ALA A 80 0.45 11.19 -7.90
C ALA A 80 1.58 11.15 -6.87
N GLN A 81 2.76 10.71 -7.30
CA GLN A 81 3.89 10.52 -6.40
C GLN A 81 4.37 11.84 -5.79
N PRO A 82 4.75 11.84 -4.50
CA PRO A 82 5.42 12.98 -3.89
C PRO A 82 6.71 13.34 -4.63
N LYS A 83 7.04 14.63 -4.67
CA LYS A 83 8.29 15.11 -5.28
C LYS A 83 9.49 14.45 -4.62
N GLY A 84 10.32 13.78 -5.42
CA GLY A 84 11.52 13.09 -4.95
C GLY A 84 11.38 11.56 -4.81
N LEU A 85 10.19 11.00 -4.97
CA LEU A 85 9.99 9.57 -5.05
C LEU A 85 10.05 9.16 -6.54
N ASN A 86 11.20 8.68 -7.01
CA ASN A 86 11.40 8.24 -8.39
C ASN A 86 10.91 6.79 -8.58
N LEU A 87 9.65 6.52 -8.32
CA LEU A 87 9.03 5.30 -8.79
C LEU A 87 8.63 5.58 -10.25
N ARG A 88 8.93 4.67 -11.17
CA ARG A 88 8.73 4.83 -12.62
C ARG A 88 7.41 5.54 -12.94
N ALA A 89 7.49 6.82 -13.29
CA ALA A 89 6.34 7.69 -13.45
C ALA A 89 6.22 8.08 -14.91
N GLU A 90 5.20 7.52 -15.56
CA GLU A 90 4.52 8.13 -16.72
C GLU A 90 3.18 7.45 -17.00
N GLN A 91 2.68 6.65 -16.05
CA GLN A 91 1.43 5.91 -16.23
C GLN A 91 0.27 6.64 -15.53
N SER A 92 -0.92 6.43 -16.05
CA SER A 92 -2.16 6.85 -15.40
C SER A 92 -2.16 6.39 -13.95
N VAL A 93 -2.29 7.33 -13.02
CA VAL A 93 -2.34 7.02 -11.60
C VAL A 93 -3.78 6.82 -11.14
N GLY A 94 -3.99 5.85 -10.24
CA GLY A 94 -5.26 5.63 -9.58
C GLY A 94 -5.57 6.72 -8.54
N LYS A 95 -6.64 6.51 -7.81
CA LYS A 95 -7.07 7.39 -6.71
C LYS A 95 -7.02 6.65 -5.38
N LEU A 96 -6.71 7.40 -4.34
CA LEU A 96 -6.82 6.97 -2.95
C LEU A 96 -8.21 7.31 -2.42
N TYR A 97 -8.85 6.34 -1.82
CA TYR A 97 -10.11 6.50 -1.11
C TYR A 97 -9.95 6.07 0.36
N PHE A 98 -10.66 6.73 1.23
CA PHE A 98 -10.78 6.36 2.63
C PHE A 98 -12.18 5.83 2.94
N GLN A 99 -12.27 5.02 3.98
CA GLN A 99 -13.56 4.61 4.49
C GLN A 99 -14.28 5.80 5.13
N LEU A 100 -15.39 6.22 4.55
CA LEU A 100 -16.21 7.33 5.06
C LEU A 100 -17.43 6.83 5.84
N LYS A 101 -17.90 5.61 5.55
CA LYS A 101 -19.08 5.01 6.19
C LYS A 101 -18.67 4.09 7.33
N GLN A 102 -19.41 4.12 8.42
CA GLN A 102 -19.25 3.13 9.48
C GLN A 102 -19.72 1.76 9.00
N VAL A 103 -18.97 0.73 9.39
CA VAL A 103 -19.29 -0.67 9.09
C VAL A 103 -19.78 -1.37 10.34
N GLU A 104 -20.94 -2.00 10.24
CA GLU A 104 -21.50 -2.80 11.34
C GLU A 104 -20.91 -4.23 11.34
N ALA A 105 -19.59 -4.32 11.57
CA ALA A 105 -18.88 -5.62 11.57
C ALA A 105 -19.48 -6.59 12.59
N GLY A 106 -19.95 -6.11 13.73
CA GLY A 106 -20.59 -6.93 14.75
C GLY A 106 -21.84 -7.65 14.27
N LYS A 107 -22.63 -7.06 13.36
CA LYS A 107 -23.80 -7.72 12.77
C LYS A 107 -23.42 -8.81 11.77
N ARG A 108 -22.32 -8.63 11.03
CA ARG A 108 -21.87 -9.60 10.00
C ARG A 108 -21.04 -10.73 10.57
N PHE A 109 -20.19 -10.47 11.56
CA PHE A 109 -19.19 -11.40 12.06
C PHE A 109 -19.35 -11.76 13.54
N GLY A 110 -20.35 -11.21 14.23
CA GLY A 110 -20.60 -11.45 15.67
C GLY A 110 -19.55 -10.84 16.61
N THR A 111 -18.42 -10.37 16.11
CA THR A 111 -17.32 -9.77 16.89
C THR A 111 -16.74 -8.55 16.18
N VAL A 112 -16.28 -7.58 16.98
CA VAL A 112 -15.64 -6.35 16.49
C VAL A 112 -14.11 -6.51 16.61
N LEU A 113 -13.54 -7.41 15.81
CA LEU A 113 -12.10 -7.59 15.69
C LEU A 113 -11.55 -6.76 14.52
N PRO A 114 -10.27 -6.33 14.55
CA PRO A 114 -9.66 -5.56 13.46
C PRO A 114 -9.88 -6.17 12.06
N ASP A 115 -9.60 -7.47 11.90
CA ASP A 115 -9.82 -8.19 10.65
C ASP A 115 -11.27 -8.11 10.17
N ASN A 116 -12.23 -8.23 11.09
CA ASN A 116 -13.66 -8.19 10.78
C ASN A 116 -14.11 -6.78 10.35
N LEU A 117 -13.48 -5.73 10.90
CA LEU A 117 -13.70 -4.35 10.47
C LEU A 117 -13.16 -4.12 9.05
N ILE A 118 -11.96 -4.62 8.75
CA ILE A 118 -11.39 -4.56 7.41
C ILE A 118 -12.29 -5.33 6.41
N LEU A 119 -12.65 -6.58 6.71
CA LEU A 119 -13.51 -7.39 5.85
C LEU A 119 -14.90 -6.76 5.67
N GLY A 120 -15.48 -6.22 6.73
CA GLY A 120 -16.75 -5.52 6.67
C GLY A 120 -16.69 -4.30 5.74
N SER A 121 -15.61 -3.51 5.80
CA SER A 121 -15.43 -2.37 4.89
C SER A 121 -15.26 -2.80 3.44
N ILE A 122 -14.59 -3.93 3.18
CA ILE A 122 -14.45 -4.50 1.83
C ILE A 122 -15.80 -4.95 1.28
N LEU A 123 -16.61 -5.64 2.09
CA LEU A 123 -17.92 -6.10 1.65
C LEU A 123 -18.84 -4.93 1.34
N GLN A 124 -18.81 -3.87 2.17
CA GLN A 124 -19.56 -2.66 1.89
C GLN A 124 -19.07 -1.97 0.62
N LEU A 125 -17.75 -1.90 0.42
CA LEU A 125 -17.14 -1.31 -0.77
C LEU A 125 -17.57 -2.05 -2.06
N LYS A 126 -17.68 -3.39 -2.00
CA LYS A 126 -18.20 -4.21 -3.11
C LYS A 126 -19.66 -3.91 -3.41
N GLU A 127 -20.48 -3.74 -2.39
CA GLU A 127 -21.91 -3.38 -2.54
C GLU A 127 -22.06 -1.98 -3.15
N ASP A 128 -21.21 -1.03 -2.73
CA ASP A 128 -21.24 0.36 -3.23
C ASP A 128 -20.68 0.48 -4.67
N ASN A 129 -19.90 -0.50 -5.14
CA ASN A 129 -19.23 -0.47 -6.46
C ASN A 129 -19.51 -1.76 -7.28
N PRO A 130 -20.76 -1.99 -7.68
CA PRO A 130 -21.11 -3.19 -8.41
C PRO A 130 -20.37 -3.26 -9.76
N GLY A 131 -19.75 -4.40 -10.04
CA GLY A 131 -18.98 -4.62 -11.28
C GLY A 131 -17.52 -4.18 -11.25
N VAL A 132 -17.06 -3.50 -10.19
CA VAL A 132 -15.65 -3.18 -10.01
C VAL A 132 -15.00 -4.26 -9.14
N PRO A 133 -13.93 -4.94 -9.61
CA PRO A 133 -13.21 -5.92 -8.79
C PRO A 133 -12.56 -5.25 -7.58
N VAL A 134 -12.88 -5.74 -6.37
CA VAL A 134 -12.28 -5.31 -5.12
C VAL A 134 -11.39 -6.45 -4.62
N VAL A 135 -10.12 -6.13 -4.32
CA VAL A 135 -9.08 -7.10 -3.95
C VAL A 135 -8.43 -6.66 -2.64
N LEU A 136 -8.42 -7.55 -1.65
CA LEU A 136 -7.64 -7.35 -0.44
C LEU A 136 -6.16 -7.65 -0.73
N VAL A 137 -5.26 -6.78 -0.31
CA VAL A 137 -3.81 -7.04 -0.31
C VAL A 137 -3.33 -7.11 1.13
N SER A 138 -2.82 -8.27 1.53
CA SER A 138 -2.33 -8.51 2.90
C SER A 138 -1.25 -9.58 2.91
N LYS A 139 -0.23 -9.39 3.76
CA LYS A 139 0.77 -10.43 4.08
C LYS A 139 0.21 -11.45 5.08
N ASP A 140 -0.89 -11.16 5.78
CA ASP A 140 -1.52 -12.07 6.72
C ASP A 140 -2.32 -13.16 6.00
N ILE A 141 -1.81 -14.39 6.09
CA ILE A 141 -2.43 -15.57 5.49
C ILE A 141 -3.84 -15.80 6.05
N ASN A 142 -4.04 -15.60 7.37
CA ASN A 142 -5.33 -15.83 7.99
C ASN A 142 -6.37 -14.81 7.53
N LEU A 143 -5.98 -13.54 7.38
CA LEU A 143 -6.86 -12.50 6.85
C LEU A 143 -7.23 -12.80 5.39
N ARG A 144 -6.27 -13.26 4.56
CA ARG A 144 -6.57 -13.69 3.19
C ARG A 144 -7.52 -14.89 3.12
N ILE A 145 -7.35 -15.88 4.01
CA ILE A 145 -8.28 -17.03 4.10
C ILE A 145 -9.67 -16.54 4.49
N LYS A 146 -9.80 -15.69 5.51
CA LYS A 146 -11.10 -15.10 5.91
C LYS A 146 -11.76 -14.32 4.77
N ALA A 147 -10.98 -13.54 4.02
CA ALA A 147 -11.45 -12.82 2.85
C ALA A 147 -12.02 -13.76 1.80
N SER A 148 -11.29 -14.84 1.49
CA SER A 148 -11.74 -15.86 0.53
C SER A 148 -13.04 -16.55 0.96
N ILE A 149 -13.20 -16.87 2.25
CA ILE A 149 -14.44 -17.42 2.82
C ILE A 149 -15.61 -16.43 2.64
N CYS A 150 -15.35 -15.13 2.73
CA CYS A 150 -16.35 -14.09 2.50
C CYS A 150 -16.58 -13.74 1.01
N GLY A 151 -15.99 -14.50 0.08
CA GLY A 151 -16.10 -14.22 -1.36
C GLY A 151 -15.39 -12.95 -1.82
N VAL A 152 -14.34 -12.56 -1.10
CA VAL A 152 -13.45 -11.45 -1.43
C VAL A 152 -12.16 -11.99 -2.03
N ALA A 153 -11.77 -11.49 -3.20
CA ALA A 153 -10.46 -11.80 -3.78
C ALA A 153 -9.36 -11.23 -2.86
N ALA A 154 -8.31 -12.01 -2.63
CA ALA A 154 -7.20 -11.62 -1.79
C ALA A 154 -5.87 -12.03 -2.42
N GLU A 155 -4.89 -11.12 -2.38
CA GLU A 155 -3.56 -11.30 -2.95
C GLU A 155 -2.49 -11.05 -1.88
N ASP A 156 -1.35 -11.76 -2.00
CA ASP A 156 -0.15 -11.43 -1.25
C ASP A 156 0.53 -10.21 -1.85
N TYR A 157 1.25 -9.46 -1.03
CA TYR A 157 2.06 -8.35 -1.49
C TYR A 157 3.46 -8.85 -1.85
N GLU A 158 3.66 -9.17 -3.12
CA GLU A 158 4.94 -9.69 -3.66
C GLU A 158 5.89 -8.56 -4.05
N ASN A 159 6.15 -7.59 -3.18
CA ASN A 159 7.13 -6.55 -3.50
C ASN A 159 8.59 -6.96 -3.23
N ASP A 160 8.80 -8.18 -2.75
CA ASP A 160 10.14 -8.76 -2.63
C ASP A 160 10.76 -9.13 -4.01
N ARG A 161 10.03 -8.93 -5.12
CA ARG A 161 10.56 -8.99 -6.48
C ARG A 161 11.39 -7.77 -6.89
N ALA A 162 11.73 -6.91 -5.96
CA ALA A 162 12.68 -5.84 -6.24
C ALA A 162 14.09 -6.38 -6.08
N ILE A 163 14.54 -7.18 -6.96
CA ILE A 163 15.90 -7.36 -7.49
C ILE A 163 15.92 -8.68 -8.29
N ASP A 164 15.10 -8.76 -9.34
CA ASP A 164 15.31 -9.80 -10.37
C ASP A 164 16.51 -9.48 -11.27
N ASP A 165 17.14 -8.34 -11.05
CA ASP A 165 18.40 -8.02 -11.72
C ASP A 165 19.54 -8.11 -10.70
N PHE A 166 20.08 -9.32 -10.52
CA PHE A 166 21.29 -9.58 -9.75
C PHE A 166 22.48 -8.71 -10.21
N ASN A 167 22.40 -8.13 -11.40
CA ASN A 167 23.40 -7.20 -11.93
C ASN A 167 23.33 -5.81 -11.29
N LEU A 168 22.24 -5.46 -10.58
CA LEU A 168 22.12 -4.22 -9.81
C LEU A 168 22.59 -4.37 -8.36
N LEU A 169 22.84 -5.60 -7.89
CA LEU A 169 23.47 -5.80 -6.60
C LEU A 169 24.94 -5.40 -6.71
N PHE A 170 25.29 -4.34 -5.98
CA PHE A 170 26.69 -4.02 -5.78
C PHE A 170 27.35 -5.20 -5.05
N THR A 171 28.17 -5.95 -5.75
CA THR A 171 28.83 -7.16 -5.23
C THR A 171 29.86 -6.87 -4.12
N GLY A 172 30.09 -5.60 -3.79
CA GLY A 172 31.13 -5.17 -2.87
C GLY A 172 32.55 -5.30 -3.44
N VAL A 173 32.68 -5.80 -4.66
CA VAL A 173 33.95 -5.97 -5.36
C VAL A 173 33.94 -5.10 -6.61
N ARG A 174 34.92 -4.25 -6.73
CA ARG A 174 35.21 -3.49 -7.96
C ARG A 174 36.53 -3.97 -8.52
N GLU A 175 36.54 -4.46 -9.74
CA GLU A 175 37.79 -4.69 -10.47
C GLU A 175 38.43 -3.33 -10.74
N LEU A 176 39.64 -3.17 -10.27
CA LEU A 176 40.45 -1.99 -10.53
C LEU A 176 41.25 -2.21 -11.83
N GLU A 177 41.41 -1.15 -12.59
CA GLU A 177 42.28 -1.19 -13.78
C GLU A 177 43.69 -1.59 -13.37
N THR A 178 44.39 -2.34 -14.22
CA THR A 178 45.73 -2.93 -13.94
C THR A 178 46.77 -1.90 -13.53
N ASP A 179 46.59 -0.65 -13.95
CA ASP A 179 47.49 0.47 -13.66
C ASP A 179 47.03 1.35 -12.45
N PHE A 180 45.99 0.91 -11.74
CA PHE A 180 45.43 1.68 -10.61
C PHE A 180 46.48 1.97 -9.54
N TRP A 181 47.31 0.98 -9.20
CA TRP A 181 48.35 1.13 -8.18
C TRP A 181 49.51 1.98 -8.63
N GLU A 182 49.83 1.99 -9.95
CA GLU A 182 50.86 2.84 -10.49
C GLU A 182 50.48 4.33 -10.44
N ARG A 183 49.18 4.63 -10.66
CA ARG A 183 48.65 6.02 -10.63
C ARG A 183 48.40 6.55 -9.22
N HIS A 184 48.40 5.70 -8.19
CA HIS A 184 48.06 6.08 -6.81
C HIS A 184 49.16 5.75 -5.80
N GLN A 185 50.38 5.57 -6.22
CA GLN A 185 51.57 5.55 -5.35
C GLN A 185 51.88 7.01 -4.98
N GLY A 186 51.37 7.45 -3.81
CA GLY A 186 51.69 8.74 -3.19
C GLY A 186 52.38 8.52 -1.86
#